data_e6b95ecbf23847007dda0c98c7857a3b
#
_entry.id   e6b95ecbf23847007dda0c98c7857a3b
#
_cell.length_a   1.000
_cell.length_b   1.000
_cell.length_c   1.000
_cell.angle_alpha   90.00
_cell.angle_beta   90.00
_cell.angle_gamma   90.00
#
_symmetry.space_group_name_H-M   'P 1'
#
loop_
_entity.id
_entity.type
_entity.pdbx_description
1 polymer ?
#
loop_
_entity_poly.entity_id
_entity_poly.type
_entity_poly.pdbx_seq_one_letter_code
_entity_poly.pdbx_strand_id
1 'polypeptide(L)'
;VTAAPQDPDRGRRPAVIEFRQVGLTYPGPPPVAAFKPCDLRVEAGEFVTVVGPSGSGKSTFLNIAGLLDAPTEGTYLLDGYDTGALKDADRTALRGRRIGFVFQSFHLLPHRSALENVTLSMVYNGIPRAERGVRARDALTRVGLAHRVDAQPTRLSGGERQRVAIARALAASPSLLLCDEPTGNLDTANAATVLRLLDELHDDGMTVLMITHDPGVAARGGRTVTIRDGFLSEAEAATAESQVPAP
;
A
#
# COMPACT_ATOMS: atom_id res chain seq x y z
N VAL A 1 29.71 16.22 -32.41
CA VAL A 1 28.36 15.63 -32.22
C VAL A 1 28.35 15.06 -30.82
N THR A 2 27.83 15.85 -29.88
CA THR A 2 27.71 15.46 -28.47
C THR A 2 26.53 14.49 -28.38
N ALA A 3 26.78 13.27 -27.93
CA ALA A 3 25.70 12.30 -27.67
C ALA A 3 24.77 12.89 -26.60
N ALA A 4 23.45 12.87 -26.86
CA ALA A 4 22.46 13.25 -25.87
C ALA A 4 22.59 12.31 -24.65
N PRO A 5 22.39 12.82 -23.42
CA PRO A 5 22.45 11.99 -22.23
C PRO A 5 21.41 10.87 -22.38
N GLN A 6 21.86 9.63 -22.23
CA GLN A 6 20.98 8.48 -22.24
C GLN A 6 20.09 8.58 -21.00
N ASP A 7 18.79 8.71 -21.22
CA ASP A 7 17.78 8.62 -20.17
C ASP A 7 17.88 7.19 -19.56
N PRO A 8 18.27 7.07 -18.27
CA PRO A 8 18.46 5.76 -17.63
C PRO A 8 17.14 4.97 -17.49
N ASP A 9 16.01 5.60 -17.78
CA ASP A 9 14.65 5.02 -17.62
C ASP A 9 14.04 4.50 -18.94
N ARG A 10 14.78 4.55 -20.07
CA ARG A 10 14.31 3.99 -21.35
C ARG A 10 14.12 2.48 -21.24
N GLY A 11 12.87 2.03 -21.03
CA GLY A 11 12.47 0.63 -21.01
C GLY A 11 12.01 0.10 -19.63
N ARG A 12 12.07 0.91 -18.58
CA ARG A 12 11.50 0.55 -17.28
C ARG A 12 10.02 0.94 -17.20
N ARG A 13 9.24 0.18 -16.44
CA ARG A 13 7.86 0.57 -16.11
C ARG A 13 7.88 1.88 -15.32
N PRO A 14 6.83 2.73 -15.45
CA PRO A 14 6.76 3.95 -14.65
C PRO A 14 6.75 3.61 -13.15
N ALA A 15 7.50 4.36 -12.35
CA ALA A 15 7.50 4.20 -10.91
C ALA A 15 6.24 4.79 -10.30
N VAL A 16 5.58 4.02 -9.42
CA VAL A 16 4.49 4.51 -8.57
C VAL A 16 5.06 5.15 -7.31
N ILE A 17 6.08 4.53 -6.69
CA ILE A 17 6.83 5.12 -5.57
C ILE A 17 8.29 5.26 -6.01
N GLU A 18 8.87 6.44 -5.77
CA GLU A 18 10.30 6.65 -5.91
C GLU A 18 10.82 7.49 -4.74
N PHE A 19 11.58 6.87 -3.85
CA PHE A 19 12.33 7.50 -2.79
C PHE A 19 13.76 7.74 -3.26
N ARG A 20 14.25 8.95 -3.09
CA ARG A 20 15.64 9.36 -3.33
C ARG A 20 16.18 9.92 -2.04
N GLN A 21 16.96 9.13 -1.30
CA GLN A 21 17.53 9.47 0.00
C GLN A 21 16.46 9.98 0.99
N VAL A 22 15.28 9.36 0.98
CA VAL A 22 14.16 9.73 1.86
C VAL A 22 14.42 9.27 3.27
N GLY A 23 14.36 10.21 4.21
CA GLY A 23 14.47 9.95 5.65
C GLY A 23 13.51 10.80 6.46
N LEU A 24 13.28 10.39 7.72
CA LEU A 24 12.42 11.13 8.64
C LEU A 24 13.00 11.12 10.06
N THR A 25 13.23 12.34 10.56
CA THR A 25 13.65 12.59 11.95
C THR A 25 12.58 13.41 12.65
N TYR A 26 11.99 12.84 13.71
CA TYR A 26 11.05 13.58 14.55
C TYR A 26 11.82 14.56 15.45
N PRO A 27 11.34 15.81 15.57
CA PRO A 27 11.96 16.79 16.45
C PRO A 27 11.76 16.39 17.92
N GLY A 28 12.77 16.64 18.76
CA GLY A 28 12.72 16.37 20.20
C GLY A 28 14.08 16.55 20.86
N PRO A 29 14.17 16.63 22.18
CA PRO A 29 15.42 16.55 22.92
C PRO A 29 15.65 15.14 23.52
N PRO A 30 16.46 14.24 22.90
CA PRO A 30 17.14 14.37 21.61
C PRO A 30 16.19 14.08 20.42
N PRO A 31 16.53 14.51 19.18
CA PRO A 31 15.78 14.18 17.99
C PRO A 31 15.85 12.66 17.72
N VAL A 32 14.77 12.09 17.18
CA VAL A 32 14.65 10.65 16.89
C VAL A 32 14.63 10.44 15.39
N ALA A 33 15.71 9.87 14.84
CA ALA A 33 15.76 9.45 13.45
C ALA A 33 14.97 8.13 13.29
N ALA A 34 13.68 8.25 13.01
CA ALA A 34 12.76 7.12 12.95
C ALA A 34 12.83 6.33 11.64
N PHE A 35 13.26 6.99 10.56
CA PHE A 35 13.50 6.36 9.26
C PHE A 35 14.75 6.97 8.64
N LYS A 36 15.72 6.12 8.33
CA LYS A 36 17.03 6.55 7.81
C LYS A 36 16.94 6.81 6.32
N PRO A 37 17.79 7.72 5.77
CA PRO A 37 17.83 7.99 4.34
C PRO A 37 17.97 6.71 3.53
N CYS A 38 17.06 6.50 2.59
CA CYS A 38 17.07 5.33 1.72
C CYS A 38 16.58 5.68 0.31
N ASP A 39 16.95 4.81 -0.61
CA ASP A 39 16.42 4.78 -1.96
C ASP A 39 15.46 3.59 -2.07
N LEU A 40 14.30 3.81 -2.69
CA LEU A 40 13.33 2.76 -2.99
C LEU A 40 12.57 3.13 -4.26
N ARG A 41 12.45 2.21 -5.19
CA ARG A 41 11.63 2.35 -6.38
C ARG A 41 10.64 1.20 -6.43
N VAL A 42 9.34 1.51 -6.54
CA VAL A 42 8.26 0.54 -6.78
C VAL A 42 7.64 0.85 -8.12
N GLU A 43 7.69 -0.09 -9.03
CA GLU A 43 7.17 0.05 -10.39
C GLU A 43 5.66 -0.25 -10.45
N ALA A 44 4.98 0.30 -11.46
CA ALA A 44 3.56 0.01 -11.69
C ALA A 44 3.32 -1.49 -11.93
N GLY A 45 2.34 -2.05 -11.23
CA GLY A 45 2.03 -3.47 -11.26
C GLY A 45 3.01 -4.35 -10.48
N GLU A 46 3.83 -3.79 -9.58
CA GLU A 46 4.70 -4.56 -8.70
C GLU A 46 3.99 -4.93 -7.40
N PHE A 47 4.28 -6.12 -6.85
CA PHE A 47 3.86 -6.51 -5.52
C PHE A 47 5.10 -6.57 -4.61
N VAL A 48 5.23 -5.58 -3.74
CA VAL A 48 6.34 -5.46 -2.80
C VAL A 48 5.86 -5.74 -1.38
N THR A 49 6.58 -6.61 -0.68
CA THR A 49 6.35 -6.84 0.74
C THR A 49 7.42 -6.17 1.59
N VAL A 50 7.01 -5.58 2.71
CA VAL A 50 7.89 -4.91 3.66
C VAL A 50 7.81 -5.64 4.98
N VAL A 51 8.96 -6.17 5.42
CA VAL A 51 9.07 -6.95 6.64
C VAL A 51 10.01 -6.28 7.64
N GLY A 52 9.94 -6.68 8.90
CA GLY A 52 10.85 -6.23 9.94
C GLY A 52 10.27 -6.43 11.34
N PRO A 53 11.11 -6.44 12.39
CA PRO A 53 10.66 -6.61 13.76
C PRO A 53 9.75 -5.45 14.23
N SER A 54 9.07 -5.63 15.36
CA SER A 54 8.31 -4.55 15.99
C SER A 54 9.24 -3.38 16.34
N GLY A 55 8.79 -2.15 16.12
CA GLY A 55 9.59 -0.95 16.39
C GLY A 55 10.68 -0.63 15.36
N SER A 56 10.80 -1.40 14.27
CA SER A 56 11.86 -1.19 13.26
C SER A 56 11.70 0.04 12.38
N GLY A 57 10.55 0.75 12.41
CA GLY A 57 10.26 1.88 11.56
C GLY A 57 9.23 1.62 10.45
N LYS A 58 8.59 0.42 10.41
CA LYS A 58 7.57 0.09 9.39
C LYS A 58 6.40 1.06 9.35
N SER A 59 5.89 1.47 10.52
CA SER A 59 4.78 2.44 10.60
C SER A 59 5.20 3.82 10.09
N THR A 60 6.45 4.24 10.39
CA THR A 60 7.01 5.49 9.85
C THR A 60 7.14 5.42 8.33
N PHE A 61 7.66 4.31 7.81
CA PHE A 61 7.73 4.06 6.38
C PHE A 61 6.33 4.11 5.73
N LEU A 62 5.34 3.42 6.32
CA LEU A 62 3.94 3.44 5.85
C LEU A 62 3.37 4.85 5.83
N ASN A 63 3.62 5.63 6.87
CA ASN A 63 3.15 7.01 6.95
C ASN A 63 3.75 7.89 5.86
N ILE A 64 5.06 7.73 5.59
CA ILE A 64 5.73 8.45 4.49
C ILE A 64 5.16 7.99 3.14
N ALA A 65 5.18 6.68 2.86
CA ALA A 65 4.69 6.12 1.60
C ALA A 65 3.21 6.47 1.37
N GLY A 66 2.43 6.52 2.46
CA GLY A 66 1.02 6.88 2.47
C GLY A 66 0.72 8.39 2.46
N LEU A 67 1.73 9.27 2.40
CA LEU A 67 1.57 10.73 2.49
C LEU A 67 0.82 11.18 3.77
N LEU A 68 0.96 10.43 4.86
CA LEU A 68 0.45 10.81 6.19
C LEU A 68 1.48 11.66 6.93
N ASP A 69 2.78 11.32 6.78
CA ASP A 69 3.91 12.12 7.23
C ASP A 69 4.71 12.65 6.03
N ALA A 70 5.36 13.78 6.20
CA ALA A 70 6.30 14.32 5.21
C ALA A 70 7.73 13.90 5.60
N PRO A 71 8.57 13.46 4.66
CA PRO A 71 9.98 13.23 4.93
C PRO A 71 10.67 14.54 5.37
N THR A 72 11.67 14.41 6.24
CA THR A 72 12.51 15.56 6.65
C THR A 72 13.71 15.76 5.75
N GLU A 73 14.05 14.77 4.93
CA GLU A 73 15.16 14.80 3.98
C GLU A 73 14.86 13.92 2.77
N GLY A 74 15.58 14.18 1.67
CA GLY A 74 15.41 13.48 0.41
C GLY A 74 14.22 13.95 -0.42
N THR A 75 13.90 13.20 -1.46
CA THR A 75 12.79 13.49 -2.39
C THR A 75 11.90 12.27 -2.54
N TYR A 76 10.60 12.44 -2.33
CA TYR A 76 9.60 11.40 -2.59
C TYR A 76 8.74 11.79 -3.79
N LEU A 77 8.78 10.97 -4.83
CA LEU A 77 7.89 11.07 -6.00
C LEU A 77 6.82 9.98 -5.94
N LEU A 78 5.54 10.37 -5.96
CA LEU A 78 4.38 9.47 -6.11
C LEU A 78 3.78 9.66 -7.50
N ASP A 79 3.77 8.62 -8.33
CA ASP A 79 3.39 8.71 -9.75
C ASP A 79 4.08 9.88 -10.48
N GLY A 80 5.35 10.15 -10.15
CA GLY A 80 6.14 11.25 -10.69
C GLY A 80 5.86 12.63 -10.09
N TYR A 81 4.89 12.77 -9.18
CA TYR A 81 4.63 14.04 -8.47
C TYR A 81 5.56 14.18 -7.27
N ASP A 82 6.36 15.26 -7.23
CA ASP A 82 7.17 15.60 -6.06
C ASP A 82 6.27 16.01 -4.88
N THR A 83 6.25 15.14 -3.86
CA THR A 83 5.38 15.30 -2.70
C THR A 83 5.89 16.36 -1.72
N GLY A 84 7.19 16.67 -1.72
CA GLY A 84 7.81 17.67 -0.88
C GLY A 84 7.43 19.10 -1.26
N ALA A 85 7.14 19.34 -2.54
CA ALA A 85 6.70 20.64 -3.05
C ALA A 85 5.20 20.92 -2.79
N LEU A 86 4.42 19.91 -2.35
CA LEU A 86 2.96 20.02 -2.20
C LEU A 86 2.58 20.65 -0.85
N LYS A 87 1.58 21.55 -0.91
CA LYS A 87 0.85 21.99 0.30
C LYS A 87 0.01 20.85 0.87
N ASP A 88 -0.36 20.94 2.14
CA ASP A 88 -1.13 19.89 2.83
C ASP A 88 -2.45 19.52 2.12
N ALA A 89 -3.15 20.49 1.57
CA ALA A 89 -4.39 20.26 0.80
C ALA A 89 -4.13 19.45 -0.47
N ASP A 90 -3.07 19.78 -1.21
CA ASP A 90 -2.70 19.11 -2.47
C ASP A 90 -2.16 17.71 -2.18
N ARG A 91 -1.38 17.53 -1.11
CA ARG A 91 -0.89 16.24 -0.62
C ARG A 91 -2.05 15.34 -0.20
N THR A 92 -3.05 15.89 0.51
CA THR A 92 -4.28 15.15 0.87
C THR A 92 -5.08 14.75 -0.36
N ALA A 93 -5.20 15.63 -1.35
CA ALA A 93 -5.90 15.32 -2.60
C ALA A 93 -5.15 14.25 -3.42
N LEU A 94 -3.80 14.33 -3.49
CA LEU A 94 -2.98 13.34 -4.17
C LEU A 94 -3.11 11.97 -3.50
N ARG A 95 -2.97 11.91 -2.15
CA ARG A 95 -3.19 10.69 -1.36
C ARG A 95 -4.53 10.05 -1.67
N GLY A 96 -5.62 10.82 -1.59
CA GLY A 96 -6.96 10.32 -1.84
C GLY A 96 -7.16 9.72 -3.23
N ARG A 97 -6.51 10.30 -4.26
CA ARG A 97 -6.64 9.86 -5.66
C ARG A 97 -5.73 8.69 -6.01
N ARG A 98 -4.56 8.56 -5.38
CA ARG A 98 -3.51 7.63 -5.79
C ARG A 98 -3.32 6.45 -4.85
N ILE A 99 -3.72 6.57 -3.58
CA ILE A 99 -3.46 5.54 -2.58
C ILE A 99 -4.76 4.99 -2.02
N GLY A 100 -4.93 3.67 -2.13
CA GLY A 100 -5.95 2.91 -1.42
C GLY A 100 -5.34 2.29 -0.16
N PHE A 101 -5.86 2.62 1.03
CA PHE A 101 -5.39 2.05 2.28
C PHE A 101 -6.21 0.85 2.73
N VAL A 102 -5.50 -0.21 3.14
CA VAL A 102 -6.07 -1.40 3.78
C VAL A 102 -5.34 -1.63 5.11
N PHE A 103 -6.03 -1.46 6.23
CA PHE A 103 -5.47 -1.58 7.57
C PHE A 103 -5.87 -2.89 8.24
N GLN A 104 -5.10 -3.33 9.22
CA GLN A 104 -5.40 -4.47 10.08
C GLN A 104 -6.76 -4.33 10.80
N SER A 105 -7.09 -3.13 11.26
CA SER A 105 -8.30 -2.83 12.05
C SER A 105 -9.50 -2.39 11.21
N PHE A 106 -9.56 -2.68 9.91
CA PHE A 106 -10.64 -2.40 8.95
C PHE A 106 -11.05 -0.91 8.85
N HIS A 107 -11.16 -0.20 9.95
CA HIS A 107 -11.59 1.21 10.08
C HIS A 107 -12.91 1.49 9.33
N LEU A 108 -13.90 0.64 9.52
CA LEU A 108 -15.25 0.82 9.00
C LEU A 108 -16.12 1.60 9.99
N LEU A 109 -16.98 2.44 9.46
CA LEU A 109 -17.99 3.14 10.26
C LEU A 109 -19.10 2.16 10.65
N PRO A 110 -19.30 1.85 11.96
CA PRO A 110 -20.15 0.75 12.41
C PRO A 110 -21.63 0.95 12.11
N HIS A 111 -22.07 2.20 12.00
CA HIS A 111 -23.47 2.58 11.75
C HIS A 111 -23.78 2.89 10.28
N ARG A 112 -22.83 2.62 9.39
CA ARG A 112 -22.97 2.75 7.95
C ARG A 112 -22.94 1.37 7.29
N SER A 113 -23.74 1.20 6.22
CA SER A 113 -23.72 -0.03 5.44
C SER A 113 -22.36 -0.22 4.73
N ALA A 114 -22.12 -1.43 4.20
CA ALA A 114 -20.96 -1.70 3.36
C ALA A 114 -20.88 -0.71 2.18
N LEU A 115 -22.01 -0.49 1.49
CA LEU A 115 -22.12 0.48 0.40
C LEU A 115 -21.73 1.89 0.82
N GLU A 116 -22.24 2.36 1.96
CA GLU A 116 -21.94 3.70 2.47
C GLU A 116 -20.47 3.84 2.88
N ASN A 117 -19.88 2.81 3.50
CA ASN A 117 -18.45 2.78 3.84
C ASN A 117 -17.57 2.89 2.59
N VAL A 118 -17.91 2.17 1.52
CA VAL A 118 -17.18 2.23 0.25
C VAL A 118 -17.39 3.59 -0.43
N THR A 119 -18.62 4.12 -0.41
CA THR A 119 -18.94 5.42 -1.01
C THR A 119 -18.14 6.57 -0.39
N LEU A 120 -17.77 6.47 0.88
CA LEU A 120 -17.12 7.54 1.61
C LEU A 120 -15.76 7.97 1.01
N SER A 121 -14.95 7.01 0.53
CA SER A 121 -13.66 7.32 -0.12
C SER A 121 -13.84 8.22 -1.33
N MET A 122 -14.92 8.05 -2.07
CA MET A 122 -15.23 8.80 -3.29
C MET A 122 -15.73 10.23 -3.01
N VAL A 123 -16.29 10.48 -1.81
CA VAL A 123 -16.72 11.82 -1.40
C VAL A 123 -15.53 12.77 -1.33
N TYR A 124 -14.45 12.33 -0.68
CA TYR A 124 -13.24 13.13 -0.51
C TYR A 124 -12.44 13.28 -1.82
N ASN A 125 -12.65 12.37 -2.78
CA ASN A 125 -11.97 12.41 -4.08
C ASN A 125 -12.72 13.19 -5.16
N GLY A 126 -13.81 13.88 -4.78
CA GLY A 126 -14.57 14.73 -5.69
C GLY A 126 -15.36 13.96 -6.77
N ILE A 127 -15.54 12.64 -6.62
CA ILE A 127 -16.33 11.84 -7.56
C ILE A 127 -17.80 12.29 -7.50
N PRO A 128 -18.47 12.54 -8.65
CA PRO A 128 -19.85 13.00 -8.70
C PRO A 128 -20.80 12.07 -7.92
N ARG A 129 -21.75 12.65 -7.19
CA ARG A 129 -22.70 11.89 -6.35
C ARG A 129 -23.45 10.81 -7.14
N ALA A 130 -23.80 11.10 -8.41
CA ALA A 130 -24.52 10.18 -9.27
C ALA A 130 -23.72 8.89 -9.59
N GLU A 131 -22.39 8.95 -9.60
CA GLU A 131 -21.52 7.82 -9.94
C GLU A 131 -21.17 6.95 -8.72
N ARG A 132 -21.18 7.52 -7.51
CA ARG A 132 -20.65 6.86 -6.31
C ARG A 132 -21.33 5.53 -6.01
N GLY A 133 -22.66 5.49 -6.14
CA GLY A 133 -23.44 4.29 -5.85
C GLY A 133 -23.12 3.12 -6.79
N VAL A 134 -22.93 3.39 -8.07
CA VAL A 134 -22.56 2.37 -9.09
C VAL A 134 -21.15 1.87 -8.78
N ARG A 135 -20.17 2.78 -8.71
CA ARG A 135 -18.77 2.42 -8.43
C ARG A 135 -18.61 1.65 -7.11
N ALA A 136 -19.37 2.01 -6.06
CA ALA A 136 -19.32 1.29 -4.78
C ALA A 136 -19.88 -0.13 -4.90
N ARG A 137 -20.97 -0.35 -5.67
CA ARG A 137 -21.51 -1.69 -5.93
C ARG A 137 -20.53 -2.53 -6.76
N ASP A 138 -19.91 -1.95 -7.77
CA ASP A 138 -18.90 -2.62 -8.60
C ASP A 138 -17.70 -3.05 -7.75
N ALA A 139 -17.20 -2.15 -6.88
CA ALA A 139 -16.11 -2.47 -5.96
C ALA A 139 -16.50 -3.60 -4.97
N LEU A 140 -17.71 -3.58 -4.41
CA LEU A 140 -18.21 -4.66 -3.55
C LEU A 140 -18.40 -5.97 -4.30
N THR A 141 -18.84 -5.92 -5.56
CA THR A 141 -18.95 -7.11 -6.42
C THR A 141 -17.58 -7.71 -6.70
N ARG A 142 -16.58 -6.89 -6.98
CA ARG A 142 -15.18 -7.31 -7.23
C ARG A 142 -14.57 -8.06 -6.05
N VAL A 143 -14.96 -7.72 -4.81
CA VAL A 143 -14.51 -8.42 -3.60
C VAL A 143 -15.46 -9.53 -3.12
N GLY A 144 -16.44 -9.93 -3.95
CA GLY A 144 -17.39 -11.02 -3.66
C GLY A 144 -18.47 -10.67 -2.63
N LEU A 145 -18.81 -9.39 -2.47
CA LEU A 145 -19.78 -8.90 -1.47
C LEU A 145 -21.04 -8.26 -2.09
N ALA A 146 -21.38 -8.57 -3.34
CA ALA A 146 -22.58 -8.05 -4.00
C ALA A 146 -23.87 -8.29 -3.20
N HIS A 147 -23.94 -9.40 -2.45
CA HIS A 147 -25.08 -9.79 -1.61
C HIS A 147 -25.10 -9.13 -0.22
N ARG A 148 -24.08 -8.34 0.13
CA ARG A 148 -23.89 -7.71 1.44
C ARG A 148 -23.87 -6.18 1.41
N VAL A 149 -24.30 -5.57 0.31
CA VAL A 149 -24.21 -4.11 0.09
C VAL A 149 -24.86 -3.28 1.22
N ASP A 150 -25.98 -3.76 1.78
CA ASP A 150 -26.73 -3.07 2.83
C ASP A 150 -26.36 -3.53 4.25
N ALA A 151 -25.45 -4.51 4.38
CA ALA A 151 -25.03 -5.01 5.69
C ALA A 151 -24.18 -4.00 6.44
N GLN A 152 -24.44 -3.82 7.73
CA GLN A 152 -23.60 -3.03 8.63
C GLN A 152 -22.37 -3.86 9.06
N PRO A 153 -21.22 -3.23 9.38
CA PRO A 153 -20.01 -3.94 9.83
C PRO A 153 -20.22 -4.87 11.02
N THR A 154 -21.16 -4.57 11.91
CA THR A 154 -21.52 -5.40 13.05
C THR A 154 -22.18 -6.73 12.67
N ARG A 155 -22.70 -6.85 11.44
CA ARG A 155 -23.32 -8.05 10.87
C ARG A 155 -22.41 -8.79 9.88
N LEU A 156 -21.16 -8.36 9.76
CA LEU A 156 -20.17 -8.93 8.86
C LEU A 156 -19.10 -9.70 9.64
N SER A 157 -18.64 -10.81 9.08
CA SER A 157 -17.47 -11.53 9.59
C SER A 157 -16.20 -10.66 9.48
N GLY A 158 -15.12 -11.07 10.15
CA GLY A 158 -13.81 -10.39 10.03
C GLY A 158 -13.34 -10.29 8.58
N GLY A 159 -13.41 -11.41 7.85
CA GLY A 159 -13.03 -11.45 6.44
C GLY A 159 -13.95 -10.61 5.54
N GLU A 160 -15.26 -10.58 5.79
CA GLU A 160 -16.18 -9.69 5.06
C GLU A 160 -15.87 -8.23 5.35
N ARG A 161 -15.59 -7.85 6.60
CA ARG A 161 -15.17 -6.48 6.97
C ARG A 161 -13.89 -6.06 6.25
N GLN A 162 -12.91 -6.95 6.17
CA GLN A 162 -11.67 -6.67 5.46
C GLN A 162 -11.91 -6.51 3.96
N ARG A 163 -12.74 -7.34 3.35
CA ARG A 163 -13.11 -7.17 1.94
C ARG A 163 -13.88 -5.87 1.67
N VAL A 164 -14.74 -5.41 2.60
CA VAL A 164 -15.34 -4.06 2.50
C VAL A 164 -14.27 -2.96 2.57
N ALA A 165 -13.26 -3.10 3.44
CA ALA A 165 -12.15 -2.14 3.51
C ALA A 165 -11.32 -2.12 2.21
N ILE A 166 -11.08 -3.28 1.59
CA ILE A 166 -10.44 -3.39 0.27
C ILE A 166 -11.32 -2.74 -0.81
N ALA A 167 -12.62 -3.03 -0.85
CA ALA A 167 -13.54 -2.39 -1.80
C ALA A 167 -13.54 -0.86 -1.66
N ARG A 168 -13.50 -0.35 -0.42
CA ARG A 168 -13.37 1.09 -0.15
C ARG A 168 -12.06 1.66 -0.70
N ALA A 169 -10.97 0.94 -0.56
CA ALA A 169 -9.67 1.34 -1.10
C ALA A 169 -9.68 1.41 -2.63
N LEU A 170 -10.32 0.43 -3.29
CA LEU A 170 -10.38 0.32 -4.76
C LEU A 170 -11.34 1.31 -5.43
N ALA A 171 -12.38 1.77 -4.71
CA ALA A 171 -13.49 2.54 -5.31
C ALA A 171 -13.07 3.88 -5.94
N ALA A 172 -11.94 4.45 -5.51
CA ALA A 172 -11.36 5.65 -6.08
C ALA A 172 -10.41 5.38 -7.27
N SER A 173 -10.22 4.12 -7.67
CA SER A 173 -9.28 3.67 -8.71
C SER A 173 -7.84 4.14 -8.43
N PRO A 174 -7.25 3.77 -7.29
CA PRO A 174 -5.90 4.18 -6.92
C PRO A 174 -4.84 3.51 -7.83
N SER A 175 -3.64 4.12 -7.92
CA SER A 175 -2.45 3.50 -8.55
C SER A 175 -1.69 2.58 -7.60
N LEU A 176 -1.88 2.74 -6.28
CA LEU A 176 -1.21 1.99 -5.22
C LEU A 176 -2.21 1.49 -4.19
N LEU A 177 -2.15 0.20 -3.86
CA LEU A 177 -2.79 -0.38 -2.70
C LEU A 177 -1.75 -0.53 -1.58
N LEU A 178 -1.90 0.23 -0.50
CA LEU A 178 -1.00 0.22 0.66
C LEU A 178 -1.67 -0.56 1.79
N CYS A 179 -1.13 -1.76 2.09
CA CYS A 179 -1.70 -2.69 3.05
C CYS A 179 -0.83 -2.76 4.31
N ASP A 180 -1.43 -2.52 5.48
CA ASP A 180 -0.80 -2.65 6.79
C ASP A 180 -1.39 -3.85 7.52
N GLU A 181 -0.62 -4.95 7.60
CA GLU A 181 -1.02 -6.20 8.26
C GLU A 181 -2.45 -6.64 7.88
N PRO A 182 -2.80 -6.77 6.57
CA PRO A 182 -4.19 -6.88 6.13
C PRO A 182 -4.92 -8.13 6.62
N THR A 183 -4.20 -9.11 7.17
CA THR A 183 -4.73 -10.37 7.68
C THR A 183 -4.53 -10.58 9.18
N GLY A 184 -3.89 -9.64 9.88
CA GLY A 184 -3.47 -9.81 11.27
C GLY A 184 -4.62 -10.02 12.28
N ASN A 185 -5.85 -9.61 11.95
CA ASN A 185 -7.05 -9.79 12.78
C ASN A 185 -8.03 -10.85 12.25
N LEU A 186 -7.56 -11.75 11.37
CA LEU A 186 -8.39 -12.76 10.71
C LEU A 186 -8.00 -14.17 11.13
N ASP A 187 -8.97 -15.07 11.15
CA ASP A 187 -8.69 -16.50 11.19
C ASP A 187 -8.05 -16.98 9.87
N THR A 188 -7.46 -18.16 9.88
CA THR A 188 -6.70 -18.72 8.75
C THR A 188 -7.52 -18.80 7.45
N ALA A 189 -8.79 -19.17 7.51
CA ALA A 189 -9.64 -19.32 6.32
C ALA A 189 -9.97 -17.96 5.69
N ASN A 190 -10.33 -16.98 6.53
CA ASN A 190 -10.59 -15.61 6.09
C ASN A 190 -9.30 -14.93 5.59
N ALA A 191 -8.17 -15.14 6.28
CA ALA A 191 -6.86 -14.65 5.84
C ALA A 191 -6.51 -15.16 4.44
N ALA A 192 -6.63 -16.49 4.21
CA ALA A 192 -6.38 -17.07 2.89
C ALA A 192 -7.27 -16.49 1.78
N THR A 193 -8.53 -16.18 2.11
CA THR A 193 -9.47 -15.56 1.16
C THR A 193 -9.07 -14.11 0.81
N VAL A 194 -8.67 -13.33 1.81
CA VAL A 194 -8.21 -11.95 1.62
C VAL A 194 -6.90 -11.91 0.83
N LEU A 195 -5.96 -12.81 1.13
CA LEU A 195 -4.69 -12.87 0.41
C LEU A 195 -4.89 -13.25 -1.06
N ARG A 196 -5.74 -14.24 -1.37
CA ARG A 196 -6.09 -14.56 -2.76
C ARG A 196 -6.68 -13.37 -3.50
N LEU A 197 -7.57 -12.60 -2.85
CA LEU A 197 -8.11 -11.38 -3.45
C LEU A 197 -7.01 -10.36 -3.77
N LEU A 198 -6.00 -10.21 -2.90
CA LEU A 198 -4.87 -9.31 -3.16
C LEU A 198 -3.99 -9.81 -4.32
N ASP A 199 -3.79 -11.14 -4.42
CA ASP A 199 -3.09 -11.75 -5.56
C ASP A 199 -3.86 -11.49 -6.88
N GLU A 200 -5.18 -11.73 -6.90
CA GLU A 200 -6.04 -11.45 -8.07
C GLU A 200 -5.99 -9.99 -8.50
N LEU A 201 -6.00 -9.06 -7.53
CA LEU A 201 -5.87 -7.63 -7.80
C LEU A 201 -4.50 -7.27 -8.39
N HIS A 202 -3.43 -7.92 -7.92
CA HIS A 202 -2.09 -7.75 -8.45
C HIS A 202 -1.99 -8.32 -9.89
N ASP A 203 -2.53 -9.50 -10.13
CA ASP A 203 -2.59 -10.13 -11.46
C ASP A 203 -3.36 -9.25 -12.47
N ASP A 204 -4.38 -8.51 -12.00
CA ASP A 204 -5.10 -7.47 -12.77
C ASP A 204 -4.26 -6.18 -12.98
N GLY A 205 -3.02 -6.13 -12.52
CA GLY A 205 -2.10 -5.00 -12.70
C GLY A 205 -2.09 -3.97 -11.58
N MET A 206 -2.74 -4.23 -10.42
CA MET A 206 -2.67 -3.34 -9.26
C MET A 206 -1.26 -3.37 -8.64
N THR A 207 -0.71 -2.19 -8.36
CA THR A 207 0.52 -2.08 -7.56
C THR A 207 0.17 -2.29 -6.09
N VAL A 208 0.84 -3.24 -5.43
CA VAL A 208 0.61 -3.57 -4.02
C VAL A 208 1.87 -3.36 -3.21
N LEU A 209 1.78 -2.57 -2.15
CA LEU A 209 2.80 -2.47 -1.12
C LEU A 209 2.21 -2.99 0.19
N MET A 210 2.70 -4.12 0.69
CA MET A 210 2.16 -4.78 1.87
C MET A 210 3.19 -4.85 3.00
N ILE A 211 2.83 -4.33 4.16
CA ILE A 211 3.60 -4.52 5.39
C ILE A 211 3.07 -5.76 6.10
N THR A 212 3.97 -6.65 6.50
CA THR A 212 3.63 -7.84 7.28
C THR A 212 4.82 -8.32 8.11
N HIS A 213 4.53 -9.00 9.21
CA HIS A 213 5.53 -9.73 9.98
C HIS A 213 5.44 -11.26 9.76
N ASP A 214 4.43 -11.72 9.00
CA ASP A 214 4.24 -13.15 8.68
C ASP A 214 5.07 -13.51 7.43
N PRO A 215 6.04 -14.47 7.55
CA PRO A 215 6.87 -14.89 6.44
C PRO A 215 6.08 -15.54 5.29
N GLY A 216 4.99 -16.25 5.60
CA GLY A 216 4.12 -16.89 4.61
C GLY A 216 3.35 -15.87 3.78
N VAL A 217 2.98 -14.75 4.41
CA VAL A 217 2.35 -13.60 3.73
C VAL A 217 3.39 -12.84 2.92
N ALA A 218 4.59 -12.62 3.48
CA ALA A 218 5.68 -11.92 2.80
C ALA A 218 6.13 -12.62 1.50
N ALA A 219 6.11 -13.95 1.48
CA ALA A 219 6.49 -14.74 0.31
C ALA A 219 5.55 -14.58 -0.91
N ARG A 220 4.41 -13.89 -0.77
CA ARG A 220 3.50 -13.59 -1.90
C ARG A 220 3.98 -12.43 -2.76
N GLY A 221 4.76 -11.52 -2.19
CA GLY A 221 5.35 -10.43 -2.96
C GLY A 221 6.41 -10.94 -3.94
N GLY A 222 6.46 -10.34 -5.12
CA GLY A 222 7.53 -10.58 -6.08
C GLY A 222 8.90 -10.06 -5.60
N ARG A 223 8.90 -9.14 -4.62
CA ARG A 223 10.08 -8.56 -3.99
C ARG A 223 9.82 -8.28 -2.52
N THR A 224 10.80 -8.59 -1.67
CA THR A 224 10.74 -8.32 -0.23
C THR A 224 11.78 -7.29 0.16
N VAL A 225 11.33 -6.29 0.92
CA VAL A 225 12.16 -5.24 1.50
C VAL A 225 12.14 -5.38 3.01
N THR A 226 13.29 -5.28 3.65
CA THR A 226 13.42 -5.41 5.11
C THR A 226 13.67 -4.04 5.74
N ILE A 227 12.96 -3.71 6.82
CA ILE A 227 13.25 -2.55 7.65
C ILE A 227 13.75 -3.01 9.02
N ARG A 228 14.96 -2.56 9.41
CA ARG A 228 15.56 -2.83 10.73
C ARG A 228 16.21 -1.55 11.26
N ASP A 229 15.80 -1.13 12.46
CA ASP A 229 16.32 0.07 13.15
C ASP A 229 16.28 1.34 12.29
N GLY A 230 15.20 1.48 11.52
CA GLY A 230 14.98 2.59 10.58
C GLY A 230 15.72 2.46 9.25
N PHE A 231 16.57 1.45 9.06
CA PHE A 231 17.24 1.19 7.78
C PHE A 231 16.38 0.30 6.88
N LEU A 232 16.24 0.72 5.63
CA LEU A 232 15.60 -0.07 4.59
C LEU A 232 16.70 -0.80 3.81
N SER A 233 16.53 -2.11 3.60
CA SER A 233 17.40 -2.93 2.77
C SER A 233 16.55 -3.86 1.91
N GLU A 234 16.97 -4.08 0.67
CA GLU A 234 16.38 -5.12 -0.18
C GLU A 234 17.04 -6.46 0.16
N ALA A 235 16.23 -7.52 0.29
CA ALA A 235 16.78 -8.85 0.31
C ALA A 235 17.31 -9.14 -1.12
N GLU A 236 18.60 -9.36 -1.27
CA GLU A 236 19.12 -9.94 -2.50
C GLU A 236 18.33 -11.20 -2.78
N ALA A 237 17.77 -11.33 -3.99
CA ALA A 237 17.14 -12.57 -4.43
C ALA A 237 18.17 -13.69 -4.22
N ALA A 238 17.86 -14.62 -3.31
CA ALA A 238 18.72 -15.77 -3.06
C ALA A 238 18.84 -16.51 -4.39
N THR A 239 19.94 -16.29 -5.09
CA THR A 239 20.39 -17.16 -6.18
C THR A 239 20.48 -18.54 -5.57
N ALA A 240 19.59 -19.43 -5.99
CA ALA A 240 19.62 -20.84 -5.64
C ALA A 240 20.87 -21.44 -6.30
N GLU A 241 22.04 -21.22 -5.68
CA GLU A 241 23.21 -22.03 -5.96
C GLU A 241 22.96 -23.40 -5.36
N SER A 242 22.62 -24.32 -6.27
CA SER A 242 22.61 -25.75 -6.06
C SER A 242 23.91 -26.20 -5.40
N GLN A 243 23.89 -26.47 -4.11
CA GLN A 243 24.88 -27.33 -3.49
C GLN A 243 24.63 -28.76 -3.98
N VAL A 244 25.30 -29.12 -5.06
CA VAL A 244 25.52 -30.50 -5.42
C VAL A 244 26.52 -31.07 -4.42
N PRO A 245 26.19 -32.09 -3.63
CA PRO A 245 27.19 -32.78 -2.84
C PRO A 245 28.12 -33.54 -3.82
N ALA A 246 29.41 -33.26 -3.73
CA ALA A 246 30.43 -34.01 -4.43
C ALA A 246 30.54 -35.43 -3.85
N PRO A 247 30.97 -36.42 -4.69
CA PRO A 247 30.96 -37.86 -4.43
C PRO A 247 31.91 -38.31 -3.32
#